data_5e8639e42bd86d22ceb1011401634f36
#
_entry.id   5e8639e42bd86d22ceb1011401634f36
#
_cell.length_a   1.000
_cell.length_b   1.000
_cell.length_c   1.000
_cell.angle_alpha   90.00
_cell.angle_beta   90.00
_cell.angle_gamma   90.00
#
_symmetry.space_group_name_H-M   'P 1'
#
loop_
_entity.id
_entity.type
_entity.pdbx_description
1 polymer ?
#
loop_
_entity_poly.entity_id
_entity_poly.type
_entity_poly.pdbx_seq_one_letter_code
_entity_poly.pdbx_strand_id
1 'polypeptide(L)'
;MPALCAFPGDPDVLPPADAMIVAPATVNTVNKWAAGIADTLALGLIVEGVGIGLPIVAMPFTNEAMARHPAFPRSISLLREWGVSVLFGDGVLPSFDPGTGESLVDRFPWHLAIDAVKRRAWRSESADHL
;
A
#
# COMPACT_ATOMS: atom_id res chain seq x y z
N MET A 1 -19.15 4.90 5.48
CA MET A 1 -18.52 3.96 4.56
C MET A 1 -19.25 2.63 4.58
N PRO A 2 -20.29 2.49 3.72
CA PRO A 2 -21.18 1.34 3.83
C PRO A 2 -20.49 -0.02 3.72
N ALA A 3 -19.49 -0.14 2.84
CA ALA A 3 -18.82 -1.42 2.63
C ALA A 3 -18.02 -1.89 3.84
N LEU A 4 -17.53 -0.96 4.69
CA LEU A 4 -16.82 -1.30 5.91
C LEU A 4 -17.78 -1.54 7.08
N CYS A 5 -19.04 -1.15 6.95
CA CYS A 5 -20.05 -1.31 7.97
C CYS A 5 -21.00 -2.48 7.68
N ALA A 6 -20.69 -3.31 6.68
CA ALA A 6 -21.51 -4.47 6.36
C ALA A 6 -21.47 -5.50 7.50
N PHE A 7 -22.60 -6.13 7.77
CA PHE A 7 -22.71 -7.11 8.85
C PHE A 7 -22.31 -8.51 8.38
N PRO A 8 -21.81 -9.37 9.30
CA PRO A 8 -21.55 -10.76 8.95
C PRO A 8 -22.80 -11.43 8.38
N GLY A 9 -22.63 -12.13 7.25
CA GLY A 9 -23.74 -12.77 6.56
C GLY A 9 -24.40 -11.91 5.49
N ASP A 10 -24.08 -10.62 5.41
CA ASP A 10 -24.53 -9.74 4.34
C ASP A 10 -23.85 -10.18 3.03
N PRO A 11 -24.61 -10.38 1.91
CA PRO A 11 -24.03 -10.80 0.64
C PRO A 11 -23.01 -9.81 0.06
N ASP A 12 -23.05 -8.56 0.51
CA ASP A 12 -22.12 -7.52 0.06
C ASP A 12 -20.85 -7.47 0.92
N VAL A 13 -20.73 -8.31 1.96
CA VAL A 13 -19.52 -8.38 2.78
C VAL A 13 -18.38 -9.01 1.99
N LEU A 14 -17.28 -8.27 1.85
CA LEU A 14 -16.07 -8.79 1.23
C LEU A 14 -15.43 -9.85 2.15
N PRO A 15 -14.90 -10.95 1.58
CA PRO A 15 -14.15 -11.90 2.38
C PRO A 15 -12.93 -11.23 3.01
N PRO A 16 -12.50 -11.69 4.20
CA PRO A 16 -11.29 -11.14 4.82
C PRO A 16 -10.09 -11.28 3.91
N ALA A 17 -9.28 -10.23 3.82
CA ALA A 17 -8.05 -10.26 3.05
C ALA A 17 -6.95 -10.97 3.85
N ASP A 18 -6.14 -11.79 3.20
CA ASP A 18 -4.95 -12.40 3.79
C ASP A 18 -3.71 -11.54 3.60
N ALA A 19 -3.71 -10.68 2.60
CA ALA A 19 -2.65 -9.74 2.28
C ALA A 19 -3.22 -8.64 1.42
N MET A 20 -2.48 -7.53 1.31
CA MET A 20 -2.91 -6.39 0.49
C MET A 20 -1.76 -5.87 -0.36
N ILE A 21 -2.10 -5.43 -1.57
CA ILE A 21 -1.21 -4.69 -2.44
C ILE A 21 -1.83 -3.32 -2.69
N VAL A 22 -1.06 -2.26 -2.43
CA VAL A 22 -1.46 -0.88 -2.69
C VAL A 22 -0.57 -0.35 -3.81
N ALA A 23 -1.05 -0.45 -5.04
CA ALA A 23 -0.24 -0.13 -6.23
C ALA A 23 -1.11 0.26 -7.42
N PRO A 24 -0.78 1.36 -8.09
CA PRO A 24 0.15 2.39 -7.64
C PRO A 24 -0.43 3.21 -6.48
N ALA A 25 0.42 3.57 -5.52
CA ALA A 25 0.01 4.40 -4.38
C ALA A 25 0.39 5.87 -4.66
N THR A 26 -0.59 6.76 -4.66
CA THR A 26 -0.33 8.19 -4.84
C THR A 26 0.27 8.79 -3.58
N VAL A 27 0.91 9.95 -3.71
CA VAL A 27 1.42 10.70 -2.55
C VAL A 27 0.28 11.00 -1.56
N ASN A 28 -0.89 11.37 -2.07
CA ASN A 28 -2.06 11.62 -1.22
C ASN A 28 -2.42 10.38 -0.39
N THR A 29 -2.47 9.21 -1.04
CA THR A 29 -2.77 7.96 -0.35
C THR A 29 -1.71 7.63 0.69
N VAL A 30 -0.44 7.72 0.34
CA VAL A 30 0.68 7.42 1.25
C VAL A 30 0.64 8.33 2.47
N ASN A 31 0.48 9.64 2.27
CA ASN A 31 0.47 10.60 3.37
C ASN A 31 -0.76 10.46 4.27
N LYS A 32 -1.93 10.26 3.70
CA LYS A 32 -3.15 10.03 4.48
C LYS A 32 -3.08 8.73 5.26
N TRP A 33 -2.60 7.69 4.64
CA TRP A 33 -2.43 6.38 5.27
C TRP A 33 -1.52 6.48 6.49
N ALA A 34 -0.34 7.09 6.34
CA ALA A 34 0.59 7.30 7.44
C ALA A 34 0.04 8.21 8.54
N ALA A 35 -0.91 9.08 8.22
CA ALA A 35 -1.60 9.91 9.20
C ALA A 35 -2.81 9.22 9.84
N GLY A 36 -3.15 8.02 9.42
CA GLY A 36 -4.32 7.30 9.94
C GLY A 36 -5.66 7.83 9.43
N ILE A 37 -5.65 8.55 8.31
CA ILE A 37 -6.86 9.13 7.73
C ILE A 37 -7.58 8.06 6.89
N ALA A 38 -8.86 7.84 7.16
CA ALA A 38 -9.67 6.80 6.55
C ALA A 38 -10.94 7.39 5.93
N ASP A 39 -10.77 8.42 5.08
CA ASP A 39 -11.87 9.17 4.50
C ASP A 39 -12.36 8.61 3.15
N THR A 40 -11.81 7.49 2.71
CA THR A 40 -12.30 6.73 1.54
C THR A 40 -12.35 5.26 1.89
N LEU A 41 -13.07 4.47 1.08
CA LEU A 41 -13.11 3.01 1.28
C LEU A 41 -11.70 2.41 1.23
N ALA A 42 -10.92 2.78 0.22
CA ALA A 42 -9.56 2.26 0.07
C ALA A 42 -8.68 2.59 1.28
N LEU A 43 -8.69 3.86 1.73
CA LEU A 43 -7.92 4.26 2.91
C LEU A 43 -8.40 3.53 4.16
N GLY A 44 -9.70 3.37 4.34
CA GLY A 44 -10.24 2.61 5.46
C GLY A 44 -9.68 1.20 5.51
N LEU A 45 -9.64 0.51 4.38
CA LEU A 45 -9.13 -0.85 4.30
C LEU A 45 -7.63 -0.94 4.64
N ILE A 46 -6.82 -0.02 4.13
CA ILE A 46 -5.38 -0.08 4.37
C ILE A 46 -4.98 0.43 5.76
N VAL A 47 -5.71 1.38 6.32
CA VAL A 47 -5.51 1.81 7.70
C VAL A 47 -5.86 0.66 8.66
N GLU A 48 -6.99 0.02 8.46
CA GLU A 48 -7.39 -1.15 9.23
C GLU A 48 -6.40 -2.30 9.06
N GLY A 49 -5.94 -2.54 7.83
CA GLY A 49 -4.98 -3.60 7.53
C GLY A 49 -3.69 -3.49 8.33
N VAL A 50 -3.17 -2.28 8.52
CA VAL A 50 -2.01 -2.05 9.40
C VAL A 50 -2.36 -2.43 10.83
N GLY A 51 -3.54 -2.00 11.31
CA GLY A 51 -3.96 -2.23 12.69
C GLY A 51 -4.10 -3.71 13.03
N ILE A 52 -4.57 -4.53 12.11
CA ILE A 52 -4.74 -5.97 12.33
C ILE A 52 -3.49 -6.79 11.93
N GLY A 53 -2.44 -6.13 11.45
CA GLY A 53 -1.17 -6.80 11.16
C GLY A 53 -1.13 -7.59 9.86
N LEU A 54 -1.95 -7.25 8.87
CA LEU A 54 -1.90 -7.91 7.56
C LEU A 54 -0.58 -7.64 6.84
N PRO A 55 -0.05 -8.62 6.08
CA PRO A 55 1.03 -8.36 5.14
C PRO A 55 0.57 -7.37 4.06
N ILE A 56 1.23 -6.23 3.97
CA ILE A 56 0.88 -5.19 3.00
C ILE A 56 2.13 -4.79 2.23
N VAL A 57 2.01 -4.73 0.91
CA VAL A 57 3.04 -4.22 0.02
C VAL A 57 2.49 -2.97 -0.65
N ALA A 58 3.24 -1.90 -0.62
CA ALA A 58 2.89 -0.65 -1.28
C ALA A 58 3.93 -0.27 -2.33
N MET A 59 3.48 0.19 -3.48
CA MET A 59 4.35 0.70 -4.54
C MET A 59 3.93 2.13 -4.88
N PRO A 60 4.54 3.13 -4.25
CA PRO A 60 4.27 4.53 -4.58
C PRO A 60 4.66 4.85 -6.03
N PHE A 61 3.81 5.65 -6.68
CA PHE A 61 4.04 6.16 -8.00
C PHE A 61 3.79 7.67 -7.97
N THR A 62 4.84 8.46 -8.10
CA THR A 62 4.77 9.91 -7.89
C THR A 62 5.80 10.64 -8.74
N ASN A 63 5.56 11.92 -8.97
CA ASN A 63 6.57 12.76 -9.61
C ASN A 63 7.63 13.20 -8.59
N GLU A 64 8.76 13.63 -9.13
CA GLU A 64 9.93 13.98 -8.34
C GLU A 64 9.67 15.15 -7.37
N ALA A 65 8.91 16.14 -7.81
CA ALA A 65 8.60 17.31 -6.97
C ALA A 65 7.79 16.91 -5.73
N MET A 66 6.78 16.05 -5.90
CA MET A 66 5.99 15.54 -4.78
C MET A 66 6.80 14.63 -3.86
N ALA A 67 7.70 13.82 -4.44
CA ALA A 67 8.56 12.94 -3.67
C ALA A 67 9.54 13.71 -2.78
N ARG A 68 9.90 14.93 -3.16
CA ARG A 68 10.79 15.80 -2.38
C ARG A 68 10.09 16.52 -1.24
N HIS A 69 8.77 16.57 -1.24
CA HIS A 69 8.06 17.18 -0.09
C HIS A 69 8.39 16.37 1.17
N PRO A 70 8.79 17.03 2.27
CA PRO A 70 9.24 16.31 3.47
C PRO A 70 8.23 15.33 4.04
N ALA A 71 6.94 15.53 3.82
CA ALA A 71 5.91 14.62 4.30
C ALA A 71 6.01 13.23 3.66
N PHE A 72 6.44 13.14 2.40
CA PHE A 72 6.46 11.87 1.68
C PHE A 72 7.49 10.87 2.24
N PRO A 73 8.79 11.19 2.34
CA PRO A 73 9.74 10.28 2.96
C PRO A 73 9.42 9.97 4.41
N ARG A 74 8.87 10.93 5.16
CA ARG A 74 8.41 10.71 6.52
C ARG A 74 7.29 9.67 6.57
N SER A 75 6.32 9.78 5.69
CA SER A 75 5.21 8.82 5.61
C SER A 75 5.70 7.43 5.25
N ILE A 76 6.62 7.32 4.29
CA ILE A 76 7.22 6.04 3.92
C ILE A 76 7.93 5.40 5.12
N SER A 77 8.71 6.18 5.87
CA SER A 77 9.40 5.69 7.06
C SER A 77 8.43 5.17 8.12
N LEU A 78 7.33 5.88 8.36
CA LEU A 78 6.31 5.45 9.29
C LEU A 78 5.65 4.14 8.85
N LEU A 79 5.27 4.04 7.59
CA LEU A 79 4.65 2.82 7.06
C LEU A 79 5.59 1.62 7.19
N ARG A 80 6.88 1.80 6.89
CA ARG A 80 7.89 0.75 7.05
C ARG A 80 8.06 0.35 8.51
N GLU A 81 8.05 1.31 9.42
CA GLU A 81 8.12 1.07 10.86
C GLU A 81 6.95 0.20 11.33
N TRP A 82 5.78 0.37 10.75
CA TRP A 82 4.58 -0.40 11.08
C TRP A 82 4.47 -1.72 10.31
N GLY A 83 5.49 -2.09 9.57
CA GLY A 83 5.54 -3.39 8.90
C GLY A 83 5.07 -3.42 7.46
N VAL A 84 4.76 -2.28 6.85
CA VAL A 84 4.42 -2.22 5.43
C VAL A 84 5.70 -2.32 4.59
N SER A 85 5.69 -3.19 3.58
CA SER A 85 6.79 -3.27 2.62
C SER A 85 6.58 -2.22 1.54
N VAL A 86 7.29 -1.10 1.64
CA VAL A 86 7.20 -0.02 0.67
C VAL A 86 8.30 -0.18 -0.38
N LEU A 87 7.89 -0.50 -1.61
CA LEU A 87 8.79 -0.69 -2.74
C LEU A 87 8.91 0.65 -3.48
N PHE A 88 9.91 1.42 -3.13
CA PHE A 88 10.17 2.73 -3.72
C PHE A 88 11.66 3.04 -3.62
N GLY A 89 12.19 3.65 -4.68
CA GLY A 89 13.60 4.04 -4.73
C GLY A 89 14.38 3.27 -5.79
N ASP A 90 15.69 3.15 -5.58
CA ASP A 90 16.59 2.53 -6.54
C ASP A 90 16.24 1.06 -6.79
N GLY A 91 16.22 0.67 -8.05
CA GLY A 91 15.92 -0.70 -8.45
C GLY A 91 14.44 -1.04 -8.54
N VAL A 92 13.57 -0.11 -8.21
CA VAL A 92 12.12 -0.25 -8.36
C VAL A 92 11.67 0.81 -9.38
N LEU A 93 10.53 1.44 -9.19
CA LEU A 93 10.08 2.54 -10.01
C LEU A 93 10.49 3.84 -9.33
N PRO A 94 11.44 4.60 -9.90
CA PRO A 94 11.81 5.89 -9.33
C PRO A 94 10.72 6.93 -9.58
N SER A 95 10.80 8.05 -8.89
CA SER A 95 9.95 9.19 -9.18
C SER A 95 10.23 9.73 -10.60
N PHE A 96 9.26 10.40 -11.17
CA PHE A 96 9.31 10.90 -12.53
C PHE A 96 9.10 12.42 -12.55
N ASP A 97 9.43 13.05 -13.69
CA ASP A 97 9.22 14.48 -13.86
C ASP A 97 7.72 14.82 -13.86
N PRO A 98 7.32 15.97 -13.29
CA PRO A 98 5.92 16.37 -13.30
C PRO A 98 5.34 16.38 -14.72
N GLY A 99 4.15 15.83 -14.87
CA GLY A 99 3.43 15.77 -16.14
C GLY A 99 3.77 14.59 -17.04
N THR A 100 4.71 13.74 -16.65
CA THR A 100 5.12 12.58 -17.46
C THR A 100 4.55 11.24 -16.98
N GLY A 101 3.79 11.25 -15.88
CA GLY A 101 3.33 10.02 -15.22
C GLY A 101 2.47 9.11 -16.09
N GLU A 102 1.58 9.67 -16.90
CA GLU A 102 0.69 8.88 -17.75
C GLU A 102 1.45 7.98 -18.72
N SER A 103 2.55 8.47 -19.27
CA SER A 103 3.37 7.69 -20.21
C SER A 103 4.12 6.53 -19.55
N LEU A 104 4.21 6.54 -18.22
CA LEU A 104 4.94 5.54 -17.45
C LEU A 104 4.03 4.48 -16.82
N VAL A 105 2.71 4.67 -16.83
CA VAL A 105 1.76 3.73 -16.22
C VAL A 105 1.88 2.34 -16.85
N ASP A 106 2.04 2.25 -18.16
CA ASP A 106 2.16 0.97 -18.87
C ASP A 106 3.43 0.21 -18.52
N ARG A 107 4.43 0.90 -17.93
CA ARG A 107 5.71 0.31 -17.53
C ARG A 107 5.76 0.00 -16.04
N PHE A 108 4.65 0.18 -15.34
CA PHE A 108 4.62 -0.04 -13.90
C PHE A 108 4.92 -1.52 -13.59
N PRO A 109 5.90 -1.79 -12.72
CA PRO A 109 6.36 -3.16 -12.50
C PRO A 109 5.49 -3.90 -11.48
N TRP A 110 4.27 -4.24 -11.85
CA TRP A 110 3.30 -4.94 -11.01
C TRP A 110 3.84 -6.23 -10.40
N HIS A 111 4.70 -6.94 -11.16
CA HIS A 111 5.25 -8.21 -10.72
C HIS A 111 6.04 -8.10 -9.42
N LEU A 112 6.70 -6.95 -9.18
CA LEU A 112 7.45 -6.74 -7.95
C LEU A 112 6.55 -6.74 -6.72
N ALA A 113 5.37 -6.14 -6.83
CA ALA A 113 4.40 -6.13 -5.75
C ALA A 113 3.86 -7.54 -5.47
N ILE A 114 3.53 -8.28 -6.51
CA ILE A 114 3.02 -9.64 -6.39
C ILE A 114 4.06 -10.55 -5.75
N ASP A 115 5.31 -10.49 -6.21
CA ASP A 115 6.40 -11.29 -5.66
C ASP A 115 6.68 -10.94 -4.19
N ALA A 116 6.62 -9.66 -3.85
CA ALA A 116 6.85 -9.21 -2.47
C ALA A 116 5.75 -9.71 -1.53
N VAL A 117 4.48 -9.67 -1.96
CA VAL A 117 3.37 -10.14 -1.12
C VAL A 117 3.42 -11.65 -0.95
N LYS A 118 3.80 -12.39 -1.97
CA LYS A 118 3.97 -13.86 -1.89
C LYS A 118 5.06 -14.22 -0.89
N ARG A 119 6.18 -13.53 -0.90
CA ARG A 119 7.28 -13.77 0.05
C ARG A 119 6.82 -13.53 1.49
N ARG A 120 6.08 -12.47 1.73
CA ARG A 120 5.58 -12.14 3.07
C ARG A 120 4.54 -13.14 3.57
N ALA A 121 3.60 -13.50 2.71
CA ALA A 121 2.57 -14.49 3.05
C ALA A 121 3.20 -15.85 3.39
N TRP A 122 4.20 -16.29 2.61
CA TRP A 122 4.94 -17.51 2.87
C TRP A 122 5.65 -17.48 4.23
N ARG A 123 6.33 -16.37 4.54
CA ARG A 123 7.02 -16.23 5.83
C ARG A 123 6.06 -16.27 7.01
N SER A 124 4.90 -15.64 6.86
CA SER A 124 3.87 -15.65 7.90
C SER A 124 3.36 -17.05 8.17
N GLU A 125 3.05 -17.82 7.12
CA GLU A 125 2.61 -19.22 7.25
C GLU A 125 3.69 -20.09 7.89
N SER A 126 4.94 -19.91 7.51
CA SER A 126 6.05 -20.67 8.08
C SER A 126 6.25 -20.37 9.56
N ALA A 127 6.03 -19.12 9.99
CA ALA A 127 6.11 -18.73 11.39
C ALA A 127 4.99 -19.36 12.23
N ASP A 128 3.80 -19.46 11.66
CA ASP A 128 2.64 -20.05 12.35
C ASP A 128 2.77 -21.58 12.55
N HIS A 129 3.65 -22.23 11.80
CA HIS A 129 3.88 -23.67 11.91
C HIS A 129 5.02 -24.04 12.86
N LEU A 130 5.69 -23.04 13.39
CA LEU A 130 6.76 -23.26 14.37
C LEU A 130 6.25 -23.15 15.81
#